data_d09d4fcac4dd17b4b43e6c0c06b3c116
#
_entry.id   d09d4fcac4dd17b4b43e6c0c06b3c116
#
_cell.length_a   1.000
_cell.length_b   1.000
_cell.length_c   1.000
_cell.angle_alpha   90.00
_cell.angle_beta   90.00
_cell.angle_gamma   90.00
#
_symmetry.space_group_name_H-M   'P 1'
#
loop_
_entity.id
_entity.type
_entity.pdbx_description
1 polymer ?
#
loop_
_entity_poly.entity_id
_entity_poly.type
_entity_poly.pdbx_seq_one_letter_code
_entity_poly.pdbx_strand_id
1 'polypeptide(L)'
;VTVEVRLTTCDRLEEVLRLPVDAVSIGQEGCAAKLPDTEALRRAVEHITEAGLRAGVVLPAAWQRTAAQLTDLAMSLARRGPLTVTVNDLGTAAALAGTAGCELVAGLALMPGRPHDAGETARRPLQPPVFEEAYLQELETSGIHMLEAEAAAAVPEREGWRVRRLVDVTPLAWARSCPTARHHQLALPDCASACDQPIDLVATHRWQLGHGHREPIPVADRPAQVPLVVYGNAVYATAPTVEAGDDVIIDARFYSPDALAERLAVLRPSVSAASL
;
A
#
# COMPACT_ATOMS: atom_id res chain seq x y z
N VAL A 1 6.31 -15.43 10.46
CA VAL A 1 6.42 -14.19 9.65
C VAL A 1 6.20 -14.55 8.20
N THR A 2 5.23 -13.90 7.57
CA THR A 2 4.99 -14.01 6.14
C THR A 2 5.59 -12.79 5.44
N VAL A 3 6.30 -13.01 4.35
CA VAL A 3 6.85 -11.92 3.53
C VAL A 3 6.11 -11.86 2.21
N GLU A 4 5.42 -10.75 1.98
CA GLU A 4 4.76 -10.42 0.72
C GLU A 4 5.57 -9.37 -0.04
N VAL A 5 5.71 -9.55 -1.36
CA VAL A 5 6.20 -8.50 -2.26
C VAL A 5 5.04 -7.96 -3.08
N ARG A 6 4.88 -6.64 -3.06
CA ARG A 6 3.86 -5.93 -3.84
C ARG A 6 4.46 -5.36 -5.11
N LEU A 7 3.84 -5.69 -6.24
CA LEU A 7 4.13 -5.17 -7.55
C LEU A 7 3.00 -4.26 -8.04
N THR A 8 3.33 -3.15 -8.68
CA THR A 8 2.28 -2.31 -9.31
C THR A 8 1.79 -2.90 -10.63
N THR A 9 2.71 -3.49 -11.39
CA THR A 9 2.47 -4.10 -12.70
C THR A 9 3.08 -5.49 -12.73
N CYS A 10 2.88 -6.24 -13.83
CA CYS A 10 3.42 -7.59 -13.97
C CYS A 10 4.89 -7.63 -14.44
N ASP A 11 5.53 -6.49 -14.74
CA ASP A 11 6.82 -6.44 -15.43
C ASP A 11 7.97 -7.10 -14.66
N ARG A 12 7.94 -7.05 -13.33
CA ARG A 12 8.95 -7.65 -12.45
C ARG A 12 8.52 -8.99 -11.83
N LEU A 13 7.43 -9.58 -12.30
CA LEU A 13 6.89 -10.80 -11.69
C LEU A 13 7.91 -11.94 -11.72
N GLU A 14 8.53 -12.22 -12.87
CA GLU A 14 9.52 -13.29 -13.02
C GLU A 14 10.75 -13.12 -12.12
N GLU A 15 11.14 -11.88 -11.87
CA GLU A 15 12.21 -11.56 -10.92
C GLU A 15 11.79 -11.96 -9.49
N VAL A 16 10.60 -11.51 -9.08
CA VAL A 16 10.11 -11.70 -7.71
C VAL A 16 9.79 -13.16 -7.40
N LEU A 17 9.31 -13.94 -8.38
CA LEU A 17 9.03 -15.36 -8.21
C LEU A 17 10.29 -16.21 -7.89
N ARG A 18 11.50 -15.68 -8.16
CA ARG A 18 12.77 -16.34 -7.84
C ARG A 18 13.29 -15.98 -6.44
N LEU A 19 12.67 -15.04 -5.77
CA LEU A 19 13.07 -14.55 -4.46
C LEU A 19 12.39 -15.36 -3.33
N PRO A 20 12.96 -15.39 -2.13
CA PRO A 20 12.40 -16.13 -1.00
C PRO A 20 11.19 -15.38 -0.39
N VAL A 21 10.06 -15.40 -1.07
CA VAL A 21 8.81 -14.75 -0.66
C VAL A 21 7.70 -15.77 -0.40
N ASP A 22 6.67 -15.42 0.35
CA ASP A 22 5.52 -16.29 0.62
C ASP A 22 4.28 -15.90 -0.17
N ALA A 23 4.24 -14.63 -0.58
CA ALA A 23 3.13 -14.08 -1.33
C ALA A 23 3.60 -13.00 -2.30
N VAL A 24 2.86 -12.85 -3.39
CA VAL A 24 3.02 -11.74 -4.33
C VAL A 24 1.66 -11.12 -4.57
N SER A 25 1.55 -9.80 -4.40
CA SER A 25 0.35 -9.05 -4.77
C SER A 25 0.63 -8.08 -5.91
N ILE A 26 -0.38 -7.86 -6.76
CA ILE A 26 -0.28 -6.98 -7.93
C ILE A 26 -1.35 -5.91 -7.85
N GLY A 27 -0.95 -4.66 -8.06
CA GLY A 27 -1.81 -3.49 -8.01
C GLY A 27 -1.32 -2.42 -7.04
N GLN A 28 -2.14 -1.43 -6.79
CA GLN A 28 -1.84 -0.34 -5.87
C GLN A 28 -3.12 0.35 -5.38
N GLU A 29 -3.02 1.07 -4.28
CA GLU A 29 -4.14 1.63 -3.52
C GLU A 29 -4.86 2.78 -4.24
N GLY A 30 -4.15 3.54 -5.05
CA GLY A 30 -4.63 4.86 -5.46
C GLY A 30 -4.98 5.03 -6.93
N CYS A 31 -4.46 4.22 -7.85
CA CYS A 31 -4.56 4.49 -9.28
C CYS A 31 -5.07 3.32 -10.11
N ALA A 32 -6.30 3.40 -10.59
CA ALA A 32 -6.89 2.39 -11.46
C ALA A 32 -6.23 2.33 -12.86
N ALA A 33 -5.64 3.42 -13.34
CA ALA A 33 -4.97 3.45 -14.65
C ALA A 33 -3.66 2.63 -14.68
N LYS A 34 -3.09 2.31 -13.51
CA LYS A 34 -1.89 1.47 -13.39
C LYS A 34 -2.21 0.00 -13.14
N LEU A 35 -3.45 -0.34 -12.85
CA LEU A 35 -3.83 -1.72 -12.69
C LEU A 35 -3.67 -2.43 -14.05
N PRO A 36 -2.96 -3.56 -14.11
CA PRO A 36 -2.86 -4.34 -15.34
C PRO A 36 -4.24 -4.76 -15.84
N ASP A 37 -4.38 -5.01 -17.12
CA ASP A 37 -5.64 -5.52 -17.67
C ASP A 37 -6.00 -6.90 -17.09
N THR A 38 -7.27 -7.26 -17.22
CA THR A 38 -7.82 -8.49 -16.64
C THR A 38 -7.06 -9.74 -17.08
N GLU A 39 -6.62 -9.81 -18.32
CA GLU A 39 -5.92 -10.99 -18.85
C GLU A 39 -4.48 -11.07 -18.34
N ALA A 40 -3.80 -9.92 -18.21
CA ALA A 40 -2.47 -9.86 -17.63
C ALA A 40 -2.51 -10.24 -16.13
N LEU A 41 -3.49 -9.73 -15.38
CA LEU A 41 -3.68 -10.11 -13.98
C LEU A 41 -4.03 -11.59 -13.82
N ARG A 42 -4.88 -12.12 -14.68
CA ARG A 42 -5.24 -13.54 -14.66
C ARG A 42 -4.00 -14.43 -14.82
N ARG A 43 -3.19 -14.16 -15.85
CA ARG A 43 -1.93 -14.90 -16.08
C ARG A 43 -0.96 -14.76 -14.91
N ALA A 44 -0.85 -13.58 -14.35
CA ALA A 44 0.02 -13.34 -13.21
C ALA A 44 -0.42 -14.12 -11.97
N VAL A 45 -1.72 -14.13 -11.64
CA VAL A 45 -2.28 -14.90 -10.53
C VAL A 45 -2.04 -16.40 -10.72
N GLU A 46 -2.26 -16.92 -11.93
CA GLU A 46 -1.99 -18.32 -12.26
C GLU A 46 -0.48 -18.64 -12.05
N HIS A 47 0.39 -17.81 -12.56
CA HIS A 47 1.84 -18.02 -12.47
C HIS A 47 2.35 -17.94 -11.02
N ILE A 48 1.84 -17.00 -10.20
CA ILE A 48 2.15 -16.95 -8.76
C ILE A 48 1.71 -18.24 -8.06
N THR A 49 0.50 -18.71 -8.37
CA THR A 49 -0.05 -19.92 -7.77
C THR A 49 0.71 -21.18 -8.19
N GLU A 50 1.09 -21.29 -9.48
CA GLU A 50 1.92 -22.39 -10.01
C GLU A 50 3.30 -22.43 -9.36
N ALA A 51 3.85 -21.27 -8.99
CA ALA A 51 5.08 -21.16 -8.22
C ALA A 51 4.91 -21.57 -6.74
N GLY A 52 3.71 -21.95 -6.30
CA GLY A 52 3.41 -22.35 -4.92
C GLY A 52 3.28 -21.18 -3.94
N LEU A 53 3.15 -19.95 -4.45
CA LEU A 53 3.01 -18.73 -3.65
C LEU A 53 1.55 -18.31 -3.50
N ARG A 54 1.26 -17.53 -2.46
CA ARG A 54 -0.07 -16.91 -2.31
C ARG A 54 -0.19 -15.73 -3.27
N ALA A 55 -1.26 -15.74 -4.06
CA ALA A 55 -1.56 -14.66 -4.99
C ALA A 55 -2.45 -13.60 -4.34
N GLY A 56 -2.15 -12.34 -4.60
CA GLY A 56 -2.96 -11.21 -4.17
C GLY A 56 -3.19 -10.18 -5.28
N VAL A 57 -4.30 -9.45 -5.16
CA VAL A 57 -4.58 -8.28 -5.99
C VAL A 57 -4.91 -7.11 -5.10
N VAL A 58 -4.28 -5.97 -5.35
CA VAL A 58 -4.55 -4.71 -4.65
C VAL A 58 -5.44 -3.85 -5.55
N LEU A 59 -6.68 -3.71 -5.16
CA LEU A 59 -7.64 -2.87 -5.88
C LEU A 59 -7.47 -1.41 -5.44
N PRO A 60 -7.37 -0.47 -6.36
CA PRO A 60 -7.40 0.95 -6.02
C PRO A 60 -8.75 1.33 -5.44
N ALA A 61 -8.78 2.38 -4.61
CA ALA A 61 -10.04 2.94 -4.13
C ALA A 61 -10.98 3.22 -5.30
N ALA A 62 -12.15 2.60 -5.27
CA ALA A 62 -13.10 2.64 -6.37
C ALA A 62 -13.79 4.00 -6.48
N TRP A 63 -14.02 4.42 -7.70
CA TRP A 63 -14.89 5.54 -8.03
C TRP A 63 -16.19 4.98 -8.58
N GLN A 64 -17.25 5.74 -8.50
CA GLN A 64 -18.54 5.32 -9.04
C GLN A 64 -18.46 4.71 -10.45
N ARG A 65 -17.52 5.19 -11.29
CA ARG A 65 -17.31 4.69 -12.65
C ARG A 65 -16.55 3.37 -12.73
N THR A 66 -15.73 3.06 -11.74
CA THR A 66 -14.83 1.90 -11.75
C THR A 66 -15.26 0.81 -10.77
N ALA A 67 -16.19 1.08 -9.86
CA ALA A 67 -16.57 0.16 -8.80
C ALA A 67 -17.03 -1.21 -9.35
N ALA A 68 -17.95 -1.22 -10.30
CA ALA A 68 -18.44 -2.47 -10.90
C ALA A 68 -17.30 -3.23 -11.60
N GLN A 69 -16.47 -2.53 -12.39
CA GLN A 69 -15.35 -3.14 -13.10
C GLN A 69 -14.34 -3.79 -12.16
N LEU A 70 -13.98 -3.12 -11.05
CA LEU A 70 -13.03 -3.65 -10.07
C LEU A 70 -13.62 -4.84 -9.31
N THR A 71 -14.90 -4.79 -8.98
CA THR A 71 -15.62 -5.91 -8.34
C THR A 71 -15.67 -7.12 -9.25
N ASP A 72 -16.09 -6.95 -10.51
CA ASP A 72 -16.15 -8.03 -11.50
C ASP A 72 -14.79 -8.65 -11.77
N LEU A 73 -13.74 -7.83 -11.83
CA LEU A 73 -12.36 -8.29 -11.94
C LEU A 73 -11.98 -9.22 -10.78
N ALA A 74 -12.13 -8.77 -9.53
CA ALA A 74 -11.79 -9.56 -8.35
C ALA A 74 -12.57 -10.88 -8.30
N MET A 75 -13.90 -10.84 -8.55
CA MET A 75 -14.75 -12.03 -8.61
C MET A 75 -14.33 -13.00 -9.71
N SER A 76 -13.89 -12.48 -10.86
CA SER A 76 -13.42 -13.32 -11.98
C SER A 76 -12.13 -14.05 -11.65
N LEU A 77 -11.20 -13.39 -10.95
CA LEU A 77 -9.95 -13.98 -10.50
C LEU A 77 -10.17 -15.01 -9.40
N ALA A 78 -10.99 -14.71 -8.39
CA ALA A 78 -11.29 -15.59 -7.27
C ALA A 78 -11.97 -16.91 -7.66
N ARG A 79 -12.70 -16.93 -8.78
CA ARG A 79 -13.28 -18.17 -9.30
C ARG A 79 -12.25 -19.22 -9.74
N ARG A 80 -10.99 -18.84 -9.88
CA ARG A 80 -9.90 -19.72 -10.33
C ARG A 80 -9.08 -20.33 -9.20
N GLY A 81 -9.22 -19.82 -7.99
CA GLY A 81 -8.52 -20.30 -6.80
C GLY A 81 -8.55 -19.27 -5.67
N PRO A 82 -8.01 -19.63 -4.53
CA PRO A 82 -7.89 -18.71 -3.40
C PRO A 82 -7.11 -17.45 -3.79
N LEU A 83 -7.67 -16.29 -3.50
CA LEU A 83 -7.11 -14.99 -3.83
C LEU A 83 -7.23 -14.04 -2.65
N THR A 84 -6.13 -13.41 -2.26
CA THR A 84 -6.16 -12.30 -1.33
C THR A 84 -6.53 -11.02 -2.10
N VAL A 85 -7.58 -10.32 -1.69
CA VAL A 85 -8.05 -9.09 -2.34
C VAL A 85 -7.94 -7.94 -1.35
N THR A 86 -6.94 -7.08 -1.55
CA THR A 86 -6.81 -5.84 -0.78
C THR A 86 -7.75 -4.80 -1.36
N VAL A 87 -8.69 -4.34 -0.54
CA VAL A 87 -9.68 -3.31 -0.89
C VAL A 87 -9.35 -1.99 -0.21
N ASN A 88 -9.53 -0.90 -0.93
CA ASN A 88 -9.16 0.44 -0.49
C ASN A 88 -10.35 1.39 -0.35
N ASP A 89 -11.57 0.86 -0.37
CA ASP A 89 -12.82 1.54 -0.03
C ASP A 89 -13.87 0.54 0.48
N LEU A 90 -14.78 1.04 1.33
CA LEU A 90 -15.82 0.22 1.95
C LEU A 90 -16.88 -0.26 0.94
N GLY A 91 -17.08 0.47 -0.15
CA GLY A 91 -18.05 0.07 -1.18
C GLY A 91 -17.60 -1.20 -1.90
N THR A 92 -16.33 -1.28 -2.27
CA THR A 92 -15.73 -2.48 -2.88
C THR A 92 -15.70 -3.63 -1.86
N ALA A 93 -15.38 -3.35 -0.59
CA ALA A 93 -15.42 -4.34 0.48
C ALA A 93 -16.81 -4.98 0.61
N ALA A 94 -17.84 -4.16 0.73
CA ALA A 94 -19.22 -4.62 0.83
C ALA A 94 -19.69 -5.43 -0.41
N ALA A 95 -19.27 -5.02 -1.60
CA ALA A 95 -19.62 -5.71 -2.85
C ALA A 95 -18.94 -7.09 -2.99
N LEU A 96 -17.78 -7.28 -2.38
CA LEU A 96 -17.02 -8.53 -2.41
C LEU A 96 -17.25 -9.41 -1.16
N ALA A 97 -17.94 -8.90 -0.16
CA ALA A 97 -18.22 -9.63 1.08
C ALA A 97 -18.90 -10.99 0.77
N GLY A 98 -18.40 -12.06 1.38
CA GLY A 98 -18.92 -13.42 1.16
C GLY A 98 -18.61 -14.05 -0.22
N THR A 99 -17.82 -13.38 -1.08
CA THR A 99 -17.41 -13.97 -2.35
C THR A 99 -16.48 -15.17 -2.11
N ALA A 100 -16.91 -16.34 -2.58
CA ALA A 100 -16.12 -17.55 -2.45
C ALA A 100 -14.75 -17.41 -3.14
N GLY A 101 -13.69 -17.83 -2.45
CA GLY A 101 -12.32 -17.74 -2.94
C GLY A 101 -11.65 -16.39 -2.70
N CYS A 102 -12.37 -15.35 -2.22
CA CYS A 102 -11.79 -14.08 -1.82
C CYS A 102 -11.49 -14.05 -0.32
N GLU A 103 -10.24 -13.81 0.04
CA GLU A 103 -9.86 -13.36 1.39
C GLU A 103 -9.69 -11.83 1.35
N LEU A 104 -10.60 -11.11 2.00
CA LEU A 104 -10.61 -9.65 1.96
C LEU A 104 -9.62 -9.06 2.98
N VAL A 105 -8.92 -8.03 2.54
CA VAL A 105 -7.97 -7.26 3.35
C VAL A 105 -8.30 -5.78 3.26
N ALA A 106 -8.39 -5.11 4.40
CA ALA A 106 -8.46 -3.65 4.41
C ALA A 106 -7.09 -3.06 4.04
N GLY A 107 -7.04 -2.36 2.92
CA GLY A 107 -5.79 -1.78 2.41
C GLY A 107 -5.43 -0.44 3.06
N LEU A 108 -4.25 0.04 2.72
CA LEU A 108 -3.65 1.23 3.31
C LEU A 108 -4.49 2.51 3.14
N ALA A 109 -5.31 2.62 2.08
CA ALA A 109 -6.18 3.78 1.89
C ALA A 109 -7.40 3.78 2.84
N LEU A 110 -7.68 2.64 3.49
CA LEU A 110 -8.65 2.54 4.58
C LEU A 110 -8.03 2.75 5.97
N MET A 111 -6.76 3.16 6.06
CA MET A 111 -6.17 3.50 7.35
C MET A 111 -6.91 4.67 8.01
N PRO A 112 -7.13 4.61 9.32
CA PRO A 112 -7.71 5.73 10.06
C PRO A 112 -6.84 6.98 9.92
N GLY A 113 -7.49 8.12 10.01
CA GLY A 113 -6.79 9.40 9.99
C GLY A 113 -5.77 9.50 11.13
N ARG A 114 -4.70 10.24 10.88
CA ARG A 114 -3.71 10.55 11.91
C ARG A 114 -4.33 11.49 12.95
N PRO A 115 -4.05 11.30 14.25
CA PRO A 115 -4.54 12.21 15.27
C PRO A 115 -4.04 13.64 14.98
N HIS A 116 -4.97 14.59 14.97
CA HIS A 116 -4.69 16.00 14.77
C HIS A 116 -4.77 16.74 16.10
N ASP A 117 -3.62 17.09 16.66
CA ASP A 117 -3.56 18.18 17.62
C ASP A 117 -3.31 19.48 16.87
N ALA A 118 -4.33 20.32 16.80
CA ALA A 118 -4.34 21.52 15.97
C ALA A 118 -3.22 22.54 16.32
N GLY A 119 -2.57 22.42 17.46
CA GLY A 119 -1.47 23.31 17.89
C GLY A 119 -0.06 22.76 17.74
N GLU A 120 0.12 21.44 17.66
CA GLU A 120 1.44 20.80 17.66
C GLU A 120 1.88 20.18 16.34
N THR A 121 0.97 19.98 15.39
CA THR A 121 1.20 19.29 14.11
C THR A 121 2.27 19.94 13.23
N ALA A 122 2.59 21.20 13.46
CA ALA A 122 3.65 21.87 12.71
C ALA A 122 5.06 21.50 13.18
N ARG A 123 5.21 20.90 14.35
CA ARG A 123 6.50 20.70 15.04
C ARG A 123 6.89 19.25 15.27
N ARG A 124 5.95 18.30 15.13
CA ARG A 124 6.23 16.88 15.38
C ARG A 124 6.47 16.09 14.08
N PRO A 125 7.34 15.07 14.13
CA PRO A 125 7.40 14.08 13.08
C PRO A 125 6.02 13.44 12.89
N LEU A 126 5.78 12.86 11.71
CA LEU A 126 4.52 12.21 11.36
C LEU A 126 4.10 11.23 12.46
N GLN A 127 2.94 11.48 13.04
CA GLN A 127 2.37 10.54 14.00
C GLN A 127 1.77 9.35 13.22
N PRO A 128 1.97 8.11 13.69
CA PRO A 128 1.33 6.96 13.07
C PRO A 128 -0.19 7.02 13.26
N PRO A 129 -0.99 6.43 12.36
CA PRO A 129 -2.42 6.28 12.57
C PRO A 129 -2.69 5.37 13.77
N VAL A 130 -3.80 5.61 14.44
CA VAL A 130 -4.27 4.79 15.56
C VAL A 130 -5.59 4.14 15.15
N PHE A 131 -5.65 2.82 15.21
CA PHE A 131 -6.86 2.05 14.94
C PHE A 131 -7.72 1.98 16.19
N GLU A 132 -8.92 2.54 16.13
CA GLU A 132 -9.90 2.44 17.20
C GLU A 132 -10.72 1.15 17.10
N GLU A 133 -11.17 0.63 18.25
CA GLU A 133 -11.97 -0.60 18.32
C GLU A 133 -13.25 -0.51 17.46
N ALA A 134 -13.93 0.65 17.52
CA ALA A 134 -15.15 0.88 16.73
C ALA A 134 -14.88 0.79 15.21
N TYR A 135 -13.73 1.24 14.76
CA TYR A 135 -13.34 1.13 13.36
C TYR A 135 -13.07 -0.31 12.94
N LEU A 136 -12.38 -1.08 13.77
CA LEU A 136 -12.12 -2.50 13.52
C LEU A 136 -13.44 -3.29 13.48
N GLN A 137 -14.38 -2.96 14.36
CA GLN A 137 -15.71 -3.58 14.36
C GLN A 137 -16.51 -3.30 13.07
N GLU A 138 -16.38 -2.12 12.50
CA GLU A 138 -17.00 -1.77 11.21
C GLU A 138 -16.39 -2.59 10.06
N LEU A 139 -15.07 -2.78 10.03
CA LEU A 139 -14.41 -3.64 9.07
C LEU A 139 -14.86 -5.10 9.22
N GLU A 140 -14.96 -5.61 10.45
CA GLU A 140 -15.42 -6.96 10.73
C GLU A 140 -16.86 -7.19 10.25
N THR A 141 -17.74 -6.21 10.43
CA THR A 141 -19.11 -6.24 9.91
C THR A 141 -19.14 -6.39 8.39
N SER A 142 -18.12 -5.86 7.73
CA SER A 142 -17.90 -6.02 6.27
C SER A 142 -17.20 -7.33 5.89
N GLY A 143 -16.97 -8.25 6.84
CA GLY A 143 -16.30 -9.54 6.61
C GLY A 143 -14.79 -9.44 6.48
N ILE A 144 -14.18 -8.36 6.94
CA ILE A 144 -12.73 -8.14 6.90
C ILE A 144 -12.12 -8.47 8.27
N HIS A 145 -11.19 -9.43 8.30
CA HIS A 145 -10.43 -9.85 9.48
C HIS A 145 -8.92 -9.73 9.27
N MET A 146 -8.51 -9.10 8.19
CA MET A 146 -7.10 -8.82 7.88
C MET A 146 -6.97 -7.38 7.42
N LEU A 147 -5.94 -6.71 7.90
CA LEU A 147 -5.68 -5.32 7.49
C LEU A 147 -4.21 -5.08 7.19
N GLU A 148 -3.96 -4.08 6.38
CA GLU A 148 -2.65 -3.51 6.14
C GLU A 148 -2.47 -2.27 7.03
N ALA A 149 -1.30 -2.14 7.61
CA ALA A 149 -0.98 -1.01 8.46
C ALA A 149 0.44 -0.50 8.17
N GLU A 150 0.69 0.73 8.52
CA GLU A 150 2.06 1.24 8.57
C GLU A 150 2.88 0.48 9.60
N ALA A 151 4.19 0.44 9.40
CA ALA A 151 5.13 -0.20 10.29
C ALA A 151 4.94 0.19 11.78
N ALA A 152 4.73 1.47 12.04
CA ALA A 152 4.62 2.02 13.40
C ALA A 152 3.17 2.20 13.90
N ALA A 153 2.15 1.75 13.13
CA ALA A 153 0.77 1.92 13.53
C ALA A 153 0.42 1.05 14.75
N ALA A 154 -0.23 1.66 15.74
CA ALA A 154 -0.77 0.95 16.89
C ALA A 154 -2.11 0.30 16.51
N VAL A 155 -2.06 -0.98 16.17
CA VAL A 155 -3.26 -1.78 15.88
C VAL A 155 -3.61 -2.58 17.13
N PRO A 156 -4.84 -2.48 17.67
CA PRO A 156 -5.26 -3.29 18.80
C PRO A 156 -5.20 -4.79 18.47
N GLU A 157 -4.71 -5.58 19.41
CA GLU A 157 -4.78 -7.04 19.31
C GLU A 157 -6.23 -7.49 19.34
N ARG A 158 -6.60 -8.37 18.43
CA ARG A 158 -7.95 -8.88 18.32
C ARG A 158 -7.92 -10.34 17.85
N GLU A 159 -8.66 -11.19 18.54
CA GLU A 159 -8.73 -12.61 18.18
C GLU A 159 -9.27 -12.81 16.76
N GLY A 160 -8.61 -13.65 15.99
CA GLY A 160 -8.98 -13.93 14.60
C GLY A 160 -8.53 -12.89 13.58
N TRP A 161 -7.92 -11.79 14.04
CA TRP A 161 -7.40 -10.76 13.14
C TRP A 161 -5.94 -11.00 12.78
N ARG A 162 -5.60 -10.57 11.56
CA ARG A 162 -4.23 -10.55 11.06
C ARG A 162 -3.85 -9.16 10.60
N VAL A 163 -2.63 -8.75 10.91
CA VAL A 163 -2.08 -7.47 10.49
C VAL A 163 -0.87 -7.72 9.60
N ARG A 164 -0.87 -7.09 8.43
CA ARG A 164 0.28 -7.06 7.53
C ARG A 164 0.86 -5.65 7.54
N ARG A 165 2.17 -5.55 7.75
CA ARG A 165 2.82 -4.26 7.89
C ARG A 165 3.57 -3.86 6.64
N LEU A 166 3.22 -2.70 6.07
CA LEU A 166 4.04 -2.07 5.05
C LEU A 166 5.31 -1.54 5.70
N VAL A 167 6.45 -2.05 5.27
CA VAL A 167 7.76 -1.67 5.81
C VAL A 167 8.48 -0.70 4.90
N ASP A 168 9.44 0.04 5.49
CA ASP A 168 10.39 0.94 4.82
C ASP A 168 9.78 2.21 4.22
N VAL A 169 8.47 2.23 3.99
CA VAL A 169 7.75 3.42 3.51
C VAL A 169 6.42 3.60 4.23
N THR A 170 6.03 4.84 4.39
CA THR A 170 4.76 5.24 4.99
C THR A 170 3.97 6.07 3.97
N PRO A 171 2.79 5.63 3.54
CA PRO A 171 1.93 6.45 2.70
C PRO A 171 1.34 7.61 3.51
N LEU A 172 1.45 8.82 2.98
CA LEU A 172 0.96 10.03 3.64
C LEU A 172 -0.34 10.53 3.08
N ALA A 173 -0.52 10.38 1.78
CA ALA A 173 -1.70 10.86 1.08
C ALA A 173 -1.88 10.17 -0.26
N TRP A 174 -3.14 10.04 -0.66
CA TRP A 174 -3.56 9.70 -2.02
C TRP A 174 -4.37 10.87 -2.58
N ALA A 175 -4.06 11.29 -3.78
CA ALA A 175 -4.73 12.43 -4.41
C ALA A 175 -5.60 11.98 -5.59
N ARG A 176 -6.79 12.57 -5.69
CA ARG A 176 -7.64 12.38 -6.86
C ARG A 176 -7.03 12.94 -8.14
N SER A 177 -6.37 14.09 -8.02
CA SER A 177 -5.58 14.66 -9.11
C SER A 177 -4.15 14.18 -8.96
N CYS A 178 -3.69 13.34 -9.88
CA CYS A 178 -2.36 12.74 -9.82
C CYS A 178 -1.25 13.82 -9.84
N PRO A 179 -0.43 13.93 -8.77
CA PRO A 179 0.68 14.87 -8.75
C PRO A 179 1.71 14.59 -9.84
N THR A 180 2.00 13.32 -10.12
CA THR A 180 2.94 12.92 -11.18
C THR A 180 2.42 13.34 -12.56
N ALA A 181 1.15 13.07 -12.88
CA ALA A 181 0.57 13.50 -14.14
C ALA A 181 0.62 15.02 -14.29
N ARG A 182 0.35 15.75 -13.22
CA ARG A 182 0.45 17.22 -13.21
C ARG A 182 1.88 17.70 -13.41
N HIS A 183 2.85 17.06 -12.77
CA HIS A 183 4.27 17.40 -12.94
C HIS A 183 4.71 17.25 -14.40
N HIS A 184 4.27 16.18 -15.06
CA HIS A 184 4.57 15.91 -16.48
C HIS A 184 3.58 16.54 -17.46
N GLN A 185 2.61 17.35 -17.00
CA GLN A 185 1.58 18.01 -17.81
C GLN A 185 0.73 17.03 -18.64
N LEU A 186 0.45 15.84 -18.09
CA LEU A 186 -0.32 14.79 -18.74
C LEU A 186 -1.80 14.82 -18.31
N ALA A 187 -2.68 14.46 -19.24
CA ALA A 187 -4.08 14.24 -18.94
C ALA A 187 -4.34 12.81 -18.43
N LEU A 188 -5.28 12.66 -17.51
CA LEU A 188 -5.77 11.35 -17.12
C LEU A 188 -6.85 10.87 -18.11
N PRO A 189 -6.90 9.58 -18.49
CA PRO A 189 -6.12 8.45 -17.99
C PRO A 189 -4.83 8.15 -18.78
N ASP A 190 -4.43 8.95 -19.74
CA ASP A 190 -3.35 8.66 -20.71
C ASP A 190 -1.93 8.79 -20.13
N CYS A 191 -1.84 8.83 -18.80
CA CYS A 191 -0.56 9.02 -18.08
C CYS A 191 0.12 7.70 -17.65
N ALA A 192 -0.30 6.56 -18.18
CA ALA A 192 -0.04 5.23 -17.62
C ALA A 192 1.45 4.91 -17.32
N SER A 193 2.41 5.49 -18.07
CA SER A 193 3.84 5.23 -17.90
C SER A 193 4.61 6.34 -17.18
N ALA A 194 4.02 7.51 -16.97
CA ALA A 194 4.74 8.66 -16.40
C ALA A 194 5.12 8.51 -14.92
N CYS A 195 4.59 7.51 -14.22
CA CYS A 195 4.86 7.23 -12.80
C CYS A 195 5.75 5.99 -12.60
N ASP A 196 6.57 5.63 -13.54
CA ASP A 196 7.52 4.51 -13.39
C ASP A 196 8.76 4.93 -12.59
N GLN A 197 8.98 6.24 -12.46
CA GLN A 197 10.03 6.81 -11.62
C GLN A 197 9.42 7.64 -10.48
N PRO A 198 9.95 7.53 -9.26
CA PRO A 198 9.55 8.39 -8.16
C PRO A 198 10.01 9.84 -8.40
N ILE A 199 9.29 10.79 -7.80
CA ILE A 199 9.66 12.20 -7.80
C ILE A 199 9.99 12.59 -6.35
N ASP A 200 11.22 12.96 -6.11
CA ASP A 200 11.65 13.47 -4.80
C ASP A 200 11.00 14.83 -4.53
N LEU A 201 10.40 14.97 -3.36
CA LEU A 201 9.84 16.23 -2.92
C LEU A 201 10.81 16.92 -1.97
N VAL A 202 11.27 18.11 -2.40
CA VAL A 202 11.97 19.03 -1.52
C VAL A 202 10.99 20.09 -1.07
N ALA A 203 10.53 20.05 0.17
CA ALA A 203 9.67 21.09 0.72
C ALA A 203 10.48 22.37 0.93
N THR A 204 10.44 23.29 -0.05
CA THR A 204 11.15 24.56 0.01
C THR A 204 10.43 25.61 0.86
N HIS A 205 9.11 25.57 0.91
CA HIS A 205 8.26 26.50 1.66
C HIS A 205 7.03 25.81 2.23
N ARG A 206 6.71 26.13 3.49
CA ARG A 206 5.44 25.76 4.10
C ARG A 206 4.62 27.02 4.36
N TRP A 207 3.38 27.03 3.88
CA TRP A 207 2.43 28.09 4.15
C TRP A 207 1.45 27.63 5.22
N GLN A 208 1.21 28.45 6.23
CA GLN A 208 0.11 28.26 7.14
C GLN A 208 -1.20 28.67 6.45
N LEU A 209 -2.09 27.71 6.24
CA LEU A 209 -3.44 27.98 5.75
C LEU A 209 -4.34 28.24 6.97
N GLY A 210 -4.57 29.49 7.31
CA GLY A 210 -5.47 29.88 8.37
C GLY A 210 -6.01 31.28 8.13
N HIS A 211 -7.32 31.42 8.09
CA HIS A 211 -8.04 32.72 8.07
C HIS A 211 -7.59 33.76 7.05
N GLY A 212 -7.20 33.32 5.86
CA GLY A 212 -6.87 34.24 4.77
C GLY A 212 -5.45 34.82 4.77
N HIS A 213 -4.64 34.56 5.78
CA HIS A 213 -3.25 34.98 5.83
C HIS A 213 -2.34 33.85 5.36
N ARG A 214 -1.48 34.14 4.38
CA ARG A 214 -0.45 33.24 3.86
C ARG A 214 0.90 33.78 4.27
N GLU A 215 1.34 33.50 5.48
CA GLU A 215 2.67 33.88 5.93
C GLU A 215 3.61 32.66 5.89
N PRO A 216 4.85 32.82 5.40
CA PRO A 216 5.83 31.76 5.43
C PRO A 216 6.22 31.43 6.89
N ILE A 217 6.26 30.15 7.22
CA ILE A 217 6.76 29.70 8.53
C ILE A 217 8.25 30.01 8.60
N PRO A 218 8.74 30.69 9.66
CA PRO A 218 10.16 30.94 9.85
C PRO A 218 10.99 29.67 9.77
N VAL A 219 12.20 29.76 9.21
CA VAL A 219 13.08 28.58 9.02
C VAL A 219 13.37 27.86 10.33
N ALA A 220 13.49 28.60 11.43
CA ALA A 220 13.73 28.04 12.78
C ALA A 220 12.57 27.18 13.30
N ASP A 221 11.35 27.43 12.83
CA ASP A 221 10.12 26.73 13.24
C ASP A 221 9.72 25.63 12.26
N ARG A 222 10.53 25.35 11.22
CA ARG A 222 10.25 24.28 10.27
C ARG A 222 10.50 22.94 10.91
N PRO A 223 9.58 21.97 10.77
CA PRO A 223 9.85 20.61 11.21
C PRO A 223 11.06 20.05 10.44
N ALA A 224 11.78 19.12 11.08
CA ALA A 224 12.85 18.39 10.41
C ALA A 224 12.35 17.89 9.05
N GLN A 225 13.16 18.08 8.00
CA GLN A 225 12.78 17.63 6.66
C GLN A 225 12.70 16.10 6.67
N VAL A 226 11.50 15.57 6.52
CA VAL A 226 11.30 14.15 6.24
C VAL A 226 11.42 13.99 4.73
N PRO A 227 12.29 13.11 4.22
CA PRO A 227 12.34 12.82 2.79
C PRO A 227 10.98 12.32 2.31
N LEU A 228 10.43 13.00 1.33
CA LEU A 228 9.14 12.65 0.74
C LEU A 228 9.34 12.27 -0.71
N VAL A 229 8.57 11.28 -1.14
CA VAL A 229 8.58 10.79 -2.52
C VAL A 229 7.16 10.77 -3.06
N VAL A 230 6.95 11.34 -4.23
CA VAL A 230 5.71 11.17 -4.99
C VAL A 230 5.86 9.99 -5.92
N TYR A 231 4.96 9.04 -5.82
CA TYR A 231 4.86 7.93 -6.74
C TYR A 231 3.43 7.82 -7.28
N GLY A 232 3.25 8.15 -8.55
CA GLY A 232 1.92 8.21 -9.14
C GLY A 232 1.03 9.27 -8.49
N ASN A 233 -0.08 8.86 -7.92
CA ASN A 233 -1.03 9.74 -7.23
C ASN A 233 -0.88 9.73 -5.70
N ALA A 234 0.18 9.13 -5.19
CA ALA A 234 0.44 9.03 -3.76
C ALA A 234 1.75 9.73 -3.34
N VAL A 235 1.79 10.13 -2.09
CA VAL A 235 2.98 10.70 -1.43
C VAL A 235 3.39 9.75 -0.32
N TYR A 236 4.68 9.44 -0.27
CA TYR A 236 5.27 8.54 0.72
C TYR A 236 6.38 9.26 1.48
N ALA A 237 6.60 8.83 2.72
CA ALA A 237 7.79 9.12 3.50
C ALA A 237 8.56 7.81 3.74
N THR A 238 9.87 7.92 4.01
CA THR A 238 10.61 6.78 4.55
C THR A 238 10.08 6.45 5.94
N ALA A 239 9.89 5.16 6.21
CA ALA A 239 9.50 4.66 7.52
C ALA A 239 10.69 3.99 8.22
N PRO A 240 10.70 3.94 9.56
CA PRO A 240 11.67 3.12 10.27
C PRO A 240 11.51 1.64 9.89
N THR A 241 12.61 0.93 9.90
CA THR A 241 12.64 -0.51 9.69
C THR A 241 11.91 -1.20 10.86
N VAL A 242 10.99 -2.10 10.57
CA VAL A 242 10.30 -2.91 11.57
C VAL A 242 11.15 -4.13 11.91
N GLU A 243 11.25 -4.45 13.19
CA GLU A 243 11.82 -5.71 13.63
C GLU A 243 10.90 -6.88 13.25
N ALA A 244 11.49 -8.02 12.89
CA ALA A 244 10.78 -9.18 12.42
C ALA A 244 9.88 -9.76 13.53
N GLY A 245 8.58 -9.73 13.33
CA GLY A 245 7.56 -10.29 14.24
C GLY A 245 6.22 -10.44 13.55
N ASP A 246 5.90 -9.53 12.66
CA ASP A 246 4.63 -9.44 11.95
C ASP A 246 4.72 -9.96 10.50
N ASP A 247 3.58 -10.18 9.88
CA ASP A 247 3.52 -10.36 8.44
C ASP A 247 3.88 -9.04 7.76
N VAL A 248 4.82 -9.05 6.82
CA VAL A 248 5.37 -7.84 6.20
C VAL A 248 5.04 -7.74 4.72
N ILE A 249 4.84 -6.52 4.26
CA ILE A 249 4.69 -6.16 2.86
C ILE A 249 5.87 -5.29 2.46
N ILE A 250 6.58 -5.68 1.41
CA ILE A 250 7.60 -4.88 0.75
C ILE A 250 7.03 -4.37 -0.58
N ASP A 251 7.01 -3.06 -0.75
CA ASP A 251 6.58 -2.46 -2.00
C ASP A 251 7.79 -2.34 -2.96
N ALA A 252 7.79 -3.17 -3.99
CA ALA A 252 8.90 -3.26 -4.93
C ALA A 252 9.15 -1.99 -5.76
N ARG A 253 8.23 -1.02 -5.74
CA ARG A 253 8.42 0.30 -6.38
C ARG A 253 9.64 1.04 -5.85
N PHE A 254 9.97 0.82 -4.58
CA PHE A 254 11.02 1.56 -3.87
C PHE A 254 12.37 0.85 -3.90
N TYR A 255 12.50 -0.25 -4.65
CA TYR A 255 13.71 -1.06 -4.68
C TYR A 255 14.16 -1.38 -6.10
N SER A 256 15.46 -1.26 -6.33
CA SER A 256 16.09 -1.97 -7.45
C SER A 256 16.04 -3.49 -7.21
N PRO A 257 16.25 -4.33 -8.24
CA PRO A 257 16.30 -5.79 -8.08
C PRO A 257 17.25 -6.25 -6.97
N ASP A 258 18.47 -5.73 -6.98
CA ASP A 258 19.51 -6.11 -6.00
C ASP A 258 19.13 -5.65 -4.58
N ALA A 259 18.66 -4.41 -4.43
CA ALA A 259 18.24 -3.88 -3.14
C ALA A 259 17.03 -4.65 -2.58
N LEU A 260 16.10 -5.12 -3.41
CA LEU A 260 14.99 -5.96 -2.99
C LEU A 260 15.49 -7.32 -2.45
N ALA A 261 16.42 -7.96 -3.18
CA ALA A 261 17.01 -9.22 -2.75
C ALA A 261 17.77 -9.07 -1.42
N GLU A 262 18.57 -8.02 -1.26
CA GLU A 262 19.27 -7.71 -0.01
C GLU A 262 18.28 -7.47 1.14
N ARG A 263 17.20 -6.74 0.90
CA ARG A 263 16.17 -6.47 1.91
C ARG A 263 15.47 -7.75 2.37
N LEU A 264 15.15 -8.63 1.44
CA LEU A 264 14.56 -9.93 1.75
C LEU A 264 15.51 -10.82 2.57
N ALA A 265 16.81 -10.78 2.28
CA ALA A 265 17.80 -11.51 3.07
C ALA A 265 17.88 -11.04 4.53
N VAL A 266 17.65 -9.76 4.79
CA VAL A 266 17.58 -9.21 6.14
C VAL A 266 16.31 -9.66 6.88
N LEU A 267 15.17 -9.70 6.20
CA LEU A 267 13.90 -10.12 6.79
C LEU A 267 13.81 -11.63 7.02
N ARG A 268 14.56 -12.39 6.25
CA ARG A 268 14.71 -13.84 6.37
C ARG A 268 16.18 -14.20 6.55
N PRO A 269 16.74 -13.92 7.72
CA PRO A 269 18.08 -14.42 7.97
C PRO A 269 18.04 -15.93 7.74
N SER A 270 18.78 -16.41 6.75
CA SER A 270 18.93 -17.83 6.50
C SER A 270 19.18 -18.49 7.85
N VAL A 271 18.41 -19.52 8.18
CA VAL A 271 18.75 -20.44 9.28
C VAL A 271 20.05 -21.12 8.82
N SER A 272 21.15 -20.40 9.00
CA SER A 272 22.48 -20.86 8.67
C SER A 272 22.77 -21.97 9.65
N ALA A 273 22.77 -23.21 9.13
CA ALA A 273 23.65 -24.30 9.56
C ALA A 273 24.26 -24.15 10.97
N ALA A 274 23.45 -24.22 12.00
CA ALA A 274 23.88 -24.55 13.34
C ALA A 274 23.35 -25.96 13.65
N SER A 275 23.90 -26.95 12.95
CA SER A 275 23.86 -28.37 13.30
C SER A 275 24.68 -29.16 12.27
N LEU A 276 25.98 -29.17 12.42
CA LEU A 276 26.86 -30.27 12.04
C LEU A 276 27.80 -30.49 13.18
#